data_075814c4417d5e80ce971e6a0fb668c5
#
_entry.id   075814c4417d5e80ce971e6a0fb668c5
#
_cell.length_a   1.000
_cell.length_b   1.000
_cell.length_c   1.000
_cell.angle_alpha   90.00
_cell.angle_beta   90.00
_cell.angle_gamma   90.00
#
_symmetry.space_group_name_H-M   'P 1'
#
loop_
_entity.id
_entity.type
_entity.pdbx_description
1 polymer ?
#
loop_
_entity_poly.entity_id
_entity_poly.type
_entity_poly.pdbx_seq_one_letter_code
_entity_poly.pdbx_strand_id
1 'polypeptide(L)'
;MLVKNGLSSPVVIDTDGHMRWTGAPLADSFSSMFGDGNFTIGSQSEPVLYRMDVGGAFTSVRLDVPKYTNFHHELAPGKTGMLAELDAVEGGVNRVESILAEIDASGKVLKEWDLGRIFAAHMRARGDDPSRFVVDGADWFHMNSAIYHAPDNSLLISSRENFVVKLDYDTGAIRWLFGDTSKHWYVNFLSLRALALRLVEGKAPIGQHSLSVTPDGQLLLFNNGLGSLTQPPGAPRGATRSFSTPSRYAIDEKAGTAREVWTWEADGDRSRARLYSDICSSVYEGTPGNYLVAYSVANARTSARLIGVDTHGKIAFDFAYPTNVCDTVFIAQPLAWNDLKLR
;
A
#
# COMPACT_ATOMS: atom_id res chain seq x y z
N MET A 1 -2.36 -18.37 -2.24
CA MET A 1 -1.86 -16.96 -2.17
C MET A 1 -2.03 -16.31 -3.52
N LEU A 2 -2.55 -15.12 -3.56
CA LEU A 2 -2.54 -14.25 -4.75
C LEU A 2 -1.23 -13.47 -4.76
N VAL A 3 -0.47 -13.58 -5.83
CA VAL A 3 0.78 -12.85 -6.04
C VAL A 3 0.58 -11.86 -7.18
N LYS A 4 0.76 -10.59 -6.88
CA LYS A 4 0.77 -9.49 -7.85
C LYS A 4 2.21 -9.31 -8.31
N ASN A 5 2.43 -9.26 -9.61
CA ASN A 5 3.76 -9.07 -10.18
C ASN A 5 3.74 -7.96 -11.26
N GLY A 6 4.92 -7.44 -11.63
CA GLY A 6 5.05 -6.29 -12.52
C GLY A 6 5.09 -6.62 -14.01
N LEU A 7 5.20 -7.88 -14.38
CA LEU A 7 5.46 -8.27 -15.77
C LEU A 7 4.32 -9.07 -16.41
N SER A 8 3.39 -9.58 -15.61
CA SER A 8 2.30 -10.41 -16.09
C SER A 8 1.06 -10.27 -15.21
N SER A 9 0.03 -11.00 -15.54
CA SER A 9 -1.19 -11.07 -14.73
C SER A 9 -0.92 -11.62 -13.32
N PRO A 10 -1.88 -11.45 -12.39
CA PRO A 10 -1.80 -12.06 -11.07
C PRO A 10 -1.59 -13.56 -11.15
N VAL A 11 -0.84 -14.11 -10.20
CA VAL A 11 -0.54 -15.53 -10.10
C VAL A 11 -1.11 -16.07 -8.79
N VAL A 12 -1.72 -17.27 -8.81
CA VAL A 12 -2.14 -17.97 -7.61
C VAL A 12 -1.18 -19.12 -7.32
N ILE A 13 -0.61 -19.09 -6.11
CA ILE A 13 0.35 -20.08 -5.61
C ILE A 13 -0.25 -20.78 -4.39
N ASP A 14 -0.03 -22.09 -4.24
CA ASP A 14 -0.42 -22.83 -3.03
C ASP A 14 0.62 -22.70 -1.91
N THR A 15 0.36 -23.39 -0.80
CA THR A 15 1.25 -23.42 0.36
C THR A 15 2.47 -24.33 0.20
N ASP A 16 2.59 -25.02 -0.91
CA ASP A 16 3.76 -25.83 -1.30
C ASP A 16 4.66 -25.07 -2.30
N GLY A 17 4.28 -23.83 -2.66
CA GLY A 17 5.01 -22.97 -3.59
C GLY A 17 4.72 -23.27 -5.07
N HIS A 18 3.74 -24.11 -5.36
CA HIS A 18 3.39 -24.42 -6.74
C HIS A 18 2.40 -23.41 -7.31
N MET A 19 2.69 -22.96 -8.53
CA MET A 19 1.74 -22.14 -9.29
C MET A 19 0.51 -22.96 -9.67
N ARG A 20 -0.67 -22.50 -9.26
CA ARG A 20 -1.95 -23.16 -9.51
C ARG A 20 -2.76 -22.46 -10.60
N TRP A 21 -2.53 -21.19 -10.78
CA TRP A 21 -3.20 -20.42 -11.81
C TRP A 21 -2.35 -19.20 -12.21
N THR A 22 -2.41 -18.87 -13.48
CA THR A 22 -1.92 -17.60 -14.03
C THR A 22 -2.95 -17.10 -15.03
N GLY A 23 -3.20 -15.82 -15.01
CA GLY A 23 -4.11 -15.19 -15.97
C GLY A 23 -3.47 -14.95 -17.33
N ALA A 24 -4.17 -14.23 -18.21
CA ALA A 24 -3.62 -13.75 -19.46
C ALA A 24 -2.45 -12.77 -19.21
N PRO A 25 -1.42 -12.77 -20.05
CA PRO A 25 -0.30 -11.86 -19.89
C PRO A 25 -0.77 -10.42 -20.17
N LEU A 26 -1.03 -9.68 -19.10
CA LEU A 26 -1.23 -8.25 -19.11
C LEU A 26 0.03 -7.63 -18.54
N ALA A 27 0.68 -6.75 -19.28
CA ALA A 27 1.75 -5.96 -18.71
C ALA A 27 1.20 -5.13 -17.53
N ASP A 28 1.99 -5.03 -16.46
CA ASP A 28 1.74 -4.13 -15.33
C ASP A 28 0.52 -4.46 -14.48
N SER A 29 0.49 -5.63 -13.84
CA SER A 29 -0.60 -6.05 -12.97
C SER A 29 -0.40 -5.74 -11.47
N PHE A 30 0.38 -4.73 -11.12
CA PHE A 30 0.55 -4.30 -9.72
C PHE A 30 -0.79 -3.95 -9.09
N SER A 31 -1.56 -3.09 -9.76
CA SER A 31 -2.89 -2.67 -9.34
C SER A 31 -3.91 -3.78 -9.60
N SER A 32 -4.01 -4.75 -8.70
CA SER A 32 -4.97 -5.83 -8.87
C SER A 32 -5.62 -6.25 -7.57
N MET A 33 -6.84 -6.75 -7.67
CA MET A 33 -7.58 -7.37 -6.56
C MET A 33 -8.36 -8.58 -7.04
N PHE A 34 -8.68 -9.48 -6.11
CA PHE A 34 -9.60 -10.58 -6.35
C PHE A 34 -10.88 -10.36 -5.55
N GLY A 35 -12.02 -10.47 -6.21
CA GLY A 35 -13.33 -10.38 -5.59
C GLY A 35 -14.41 -10.91 -6.52
N ASP A 36 -15.48 -11.46 -5.94
CA ASP A 36 -16.62 -12.03 -6.67
C ASP A 36 -16.25 -13.07 -7.76
N GLY A 37 -15.17 -13.83 -7.53
CA GLY A 37 -14.67 -14.83 -8.45
C GLY A 37 -13.93 -14.28 -9.66
N ASN A 38 -13.54 -13.00 -9.65
CA ASN A 38 -12.80 -12.34 -10.72
C ASN A 38 -11.56 -11.65 -10.19
N PHE A 39 -10.53 -11.59 -11.03
CA PHE A 39 -9.40 -10.68 -10.88
C PHE A 39 -9.74 -9.37 -11.58
N THR A 40 -9.65 -8.26 -10.86
CA THR A 40 -9.74 -6.91 -11.42
C THR A 40 -8.34 -6.32 -11.42
N ILE A 41 -7.92 -5.74 -12.55
CA ILE A 41 -6.55 -5.27 -12.78
C ILE A 41 -6.63 -3.88 -13.39
N GLY A 42 -5.97 -2.91 -12.77
CA GLY A 42 -5.80 -1.55 -13.30
C GLY A 42 -4.55 -1.47 -14.17
N SER A 43 -4.66 -0.86 -15.35
CA SER A 43 -3.51 -0.65 -16.23
C SER A 43 -2.64 0.51 -15.74
N GLN A 44 -1.32 0.32 -15.75
CA GLN A 44 -0.36 1.39 -15.43
C GLN A 44 -0.08 2.33 -16.61
N SER A 45 -0.55 2.01 -17.80
CA SER A 45 -0.32 2.83 -19.00
C SER A 45 -1.54 3.62 -19.46
N GLU A 46 -2.74 3.28 -18.98
CA GLU A 46 -3.99 3.90 -19.37
C GLU A 46 -5.08 3.73 -18.28
N PRO A 47 -6.13 4.58 -18.26
CA PRO A 47 -7.20 4.49 -17.26
C PRO A 47 -8.20 3.38 -17.62
N VAL A 48 -7.74 2.13 -17.70
CA VAL A 48 -8.53 0.95 -18.06
C VAL A 48 -8.45 -0.09 -16.95
N LEU A 49 -9.60 -0.64 -16.59
CA LEU A 49 -9.75 -1.81 -15.75
C LEU A 49 -9.97 -3.04 -16.63
N TYR A 50 -9.25 -4.08 -16.33
CA TYR A 50 -9.46 -5.41 -16.89
C TYR A 50 -10.11 -6.31 -15.84
N ARG A 51 -11.05 -7.14 -16.26
CA ARG A 51 -11.65 -8.19 -15.43
C ARG A 51 -11.45 -9.53 -16.08
N MET A 52 -11.01 -10.48 -15.29
CA MET A 52 -10.68 -11.83 -15.73
C MET A 52 -11.22 -12.83 -14.71
N ASP A 53 -12.00 -13.81 -15.16
CA ASP A 53 -12.38 -14.93 -14.31
C ASP A 53 -11.30 -16.02 -14.29
N VAL A 54 -11.45 -17.00 -13.40
CA VAL A 54 -10.49 -18.12 -13.31
C VAL A 54 -10.51 -19.02 -14.55
N GLY A 55 -11.53 -18.94 -15.40
CA GLY A 55 -11.65 -19.63 -16.68
C GLY A 55 -10.95 -18.90 -17.84
N GLY A 56 -10.44 -17.67 -17.60
CA GLY A 56 -9.79 -16.84 -18.60
C GLY A 56 -10.72 -15.97 -19.43
N ALA A 57 -12.02 -15.89 -19.10
CA ALA A 57 -12.91 -14.91 -19.72
C ALA A 57 -12.48 -13.50 -19.32
N PHE A 58 -12.38 -12.61 -20.31
CA PHE A 58 -11.72 -11.34 -20.17
C PHE A 58 -12.58 -10.20 -20.71
N THR A 59 -12.70 -9.12 -19.94
CA THR A 59 -13.39 -7.89 -20.34
C THR A 59 -12.57 -6.67 -19.91
N SER A 60 -12.81 -5.52 -20.53
CA SER A 60 -12.18 -4.27 -20.15
C SER A 60 -13.18 -3.13 -20.09
N VAL A 61 -12.93 -2.17 -19.24
CA VAL A 61 -13.70 -0.93 -19.13
C VAL A 61 -12.76 0.25 -18.87
N ARG A 62 -12.99 1.35 -19.60
CA ARG A 62 -12.26 2.61 -19.36
C ARG A 62 -13.00 3.45 -18.33
N LEU A 63 -12.25 4.14 -17.46
CA LEU A 63 -12.84 5.10 -16.52
C LEU A 63 -13.60 6.21 -17.27
N ASP A 64 -14.71 6.63 -16.69
CA ASP A 64 -15.63 7.63 -17.30
C ASP A 64 -15.13 9.08 -17.17
N VAL A 65 -14.01 9.32 -16.48
CA VAL A 65 -13.46 10.65 -16.21
C VAL A 65 -12.14 10.86 -16.97
N PRO A 66 -12.10 11.80 -17.97
CA PRO A 66 -10.96 11.93 -18.89
C PRO A 66 -9.65 12.41 -18.28
N LYS A 67 -9.68 12.98 -17.06
CA LYS A 67 -8.45 13.48 -16.42
C LYS A 67 -7.51 12.38 -15.93
N TYR A 68 -8.01 11.17 -15.68
CA TYR A 68 -7.18 10.07 -15.22
C TYR A 68 -6.32 9.53 -16.35
N THR A 69 -5.06 9.18 -16.02
CA THR A 69 -4.10 8.72 -17.01
C THR A 69 -3.79 7.25 -16.88
N ASN A 70 -3.70 6.73 -15.64
CA ASN A 70 -3.33 5.35 -15.36
C ASN A 70 -3.67 4.98 -13.91
N PHE A 71 -3.60 3.70 -13.62
CA PHE A 71 -3.58 3.15 -12.26
C PHE A 71 -2.14 2.97 -11.80
N HIS A 72 -1.94 2.94 -10.47
CA HIS A 72 -0.67 2.55 -9.88
C HIS A 72 -0.90 1.77 -8.58
N HIS A 73 0.14 1.08 -8.09
CA HIS A 73 0.24 0.31 -6.86
C HIS A 73 -0.92 -0.64 -6.55
N GLU A 74 -2.06 -0.20 -5.99
CA GLU A 74 -3.06 -1.10 -5.43
C GLU A 74 -4.50 -0.82 -5.88
N LEU A 75 -5.29 -1.89 -5.99
CA LEU A 75 -6.76 -1.88 -5.93
C LEU A 75 -7.19 -2.58 -4.65
N ALA A 76 -8.14 -2.02 -3.93
CA ALA A 76 -8.67 -2.57 -2.70
C ALA A 76 -10.21 -2.47 -2.64
N PRO A 77 -10.90 -3.28 -1.82
CA PRO A 77 -12.32 -3.10 -1.57
C PRO A 77 -12.61 -1.71 -1.00
N GLY A 78 -13.57 -1.00 -1.60
CA GLY A 78 -14.09 0.28 -1.12
C GLY A 78 -15.35 0.13 -0.28
N LYS A 79 -16.02 1.24 0.00
CA LYS A 79 -17.30 1.25 0.74
C LYS A 79 -18.44 0.65 -0.08
N THR A 80 -18.51 0.98 -1.35
CA THR A 80 -19.55 0.54 -2.30
C THR A 80 -18.98 0.00 -3.61
N GLY A 81 -17.74 0.34 -3.92
CA GLY A 81 -17.00 -0.09 -5.10
C GLY A 81 -15.63 -0.59 -4.73
N MET A 82 -14.63 -0.19 -5.50
CA MET A 82 -13.23 -0.47 -5.23
C MET A 82 -12.45 0.84 -5.12
N LEU A 83 -11.51 0.90 -4.19
CA LEU A 83 -10.53 1.97 -4.11
C LEU A 83 -9.47 1.76 -5.17
N ALA A 84 -9.15 2.81 -5.91
CA ALA A 84 -8.16 2.83 -6.95
C ALA A 84 -7.19 4.00 -6.74
N GLU A 85 -5.92 3.70 -6.81
CA GLU A 85 -4.85 4.68 -6.78
C GLU A 85 -4.57 5.12 -8.22
N LEU A 86 -4.65 6.43 -8.49
CA LEU A 86 -4.67 6.98 -9.84
C LEU A 86 -3.70 8.15 -10.01
N ASP A 87 -3.15 8.24 -11.20
CA ASP A 87 -2.59 9.49 -11.70
C ASP A 87 -3.62 10.29 -12.48
N ALA A 88 -3.48 11.61 -12.47
CA ALA A 88 -4.38 12.48 -13.20
C ALA A 88 -3.66 13.70 -13.78
N VAL A 89 -4.21 14.26 -14.87
CA VAL A 89 -3.83 15.56 -15.42
C VAL A 89 -5.02 16.49 -15.35
N GLU A 90 -4.91 17.56 -14.59
CA GLU A 90 -5.98 18.53 -14.43
C GLU A 90 -5.45 19.96 -14.61
N GLY A 91 -6.03 20.71 -15.57
CA GLY A 91 -5.56 22.08 -15.84
C GLY A 91 -4.09 22.17 -16.28
N GLY A 92 -3.54 21.11 -16.89
CA GLY A 92 -2.13 21.03 -17.28
C GLY A 92 -1.18 20.65 -16.13
N VAL A 93 -1.71 20.33 -14.95
CA VAL A 93 -0.93 19.91 -13.78
C VAL A 93 -1.04 18.41 -13.62
N ASN A 94 0.12 17.74 -13.52
CA ASN A 94 0.18 16.31 -13.20
C ASN A 94 -0.04 16.10 -11.69
N ARG A 95 -0.93 15.18 -11.35
CA ARG A 95 -1.17 14.66 -10.02
C ARG A 95 -0.57 13.25 -9.95
N VAL A 96 0.71 13.18 -9.61
CA VAL A 96 1.46 11.92 -9.55
C VAL A 96 1.18 11.22 -8.23
N GLU A 97 0.66 10.00 -8.30
CA GLU A 97 0.45 9.08 -7.15
C GLU A 97 -0.20 9.76 -5.91
N SER A 98 -1.17 10.65 -6.16
CA SER A 98 -1.79 11.46 -5.10
C SER A 98 -3.32 11.59 -5.23
N ILE A 99 -3.94 10.83 -6.14
CA ILE A 99 -5.38 10.73 -6.29
C ILE A 99 -5.86 9.35 -5.84
N LEU A 100 -6.79 9.32 -4.90
CA LEU A 100 -7.55 8.12 -4.56
C LEU A 100 -8.98 8.28 -5.10
N ALA A 101 -9.49 7.27 -5.78
CA ALA A 101 -10.88 7.25 -6.21
C ALA A 101 -11.58 5.97 -5.75
N GLU A 102 -12.87 6.05 -5.47
CA GLU A 102 -13.74 4.88 -5.41
C GLU A 102 -14.47 4.76 -6.73
N ILE A 103 -14.36 3.60 -7.37
CA ILE A 103 -14.90 3.30 -8.68
C ILE A 103 -15.77 2.04 -8.63
N ASP A 104 -16.79 1.96 -9.47
CA ASP A 104 -17.60 0.76 -9.62
C ASP A 104 -17.06 -0.16 -10.71
N ALA A 105 -17.70 -1.33 -10.86
CA ALA A 105 -17.30 -2.33 -11.84
C ALA A 105 -17.52 -1.88 -13.31
N SER A 106 -18.28 -0.79 -13.55
CA SER A 106 -18.47 -0.20 -14.87
C SER A 106 -17.43 0.87 -15.21
N GLY A 107 -16.49 1.16 -14.31
CA GLY A 107 -15.49 2.22 -14.47
C GLY A 107 -16.01 3.61 -14.09
N LYS A 108 -17.22 3.70 -13.51
CA LYS A 108 -17.76 4.98 -13.04
C LYS A 108 -17.09 5.37 -11.74
N VAL A 109 -16.63 6.63 -11.66
CA VAL A 109 -16.09 7.21 -10.45
C VAL A 109 -17.23 7.60 -9.51
N LEU A 110 -17.26 6.96 -8.34
CA LEU A 110 -18.26 7.21 -7.30
C LEU A 110 -17.84 8.35 -6.38
N LYS A 111 -16.55 8.41 -6.05
CA LYS A 111 -15.97 9.44 -5.18
C LYS A 111 -14.47 9.59 -5.44
N GLU A 112 -13.95 10.78 -5.15
CA GLU A 112 -12.53 11.12 -5.31
C GLU A 112 -12.00 11.85 -4.08
N TRP A 113 -10.74 11.58 -3.74
CA TRP A 113 -9.94 12.31 -2.76
C TRP A 113 -8.62 12.74 -3.43
N ASP A 114 -8.54 14.03 -3.79
CA ASP A 114 -7.29 14.67 -4.24
C ASP A 114 -6.47 15.04 -2.99
N LEU A 115 -5.46 14.24 -2.68
CA LEU A 115 -4.64 14.45 -1.49
C LEU A 115 -3.88 15.76 -1.56
N GLY A 116 -3.48 16.21 -2.75
CA GLY A 116 -2.84 17.50 -2.93
C GLY A 116 -3.75 18.64 -2.48
N ARG A 117 -5.01 18.64 -2.88
CA ARG A 117 -6.00 19.65 -2.45
C ARG A 117 -6.31 19.54 -0.97
N ILE A 118 -6.49 18.33 -0.45
CA ILE A 118 -6.81 18.08 0.95
C ILE A 118 -5.69 18.62 1.86
N PHE A 119 -4.44 18.23 1.59
CA PHE A 119 -3.30 18.68 2.39
C PHE A 119 -3.05 20.17 2.24
N ALA A 120 -3.08 20.71 1.02
CA ALA A 120 -2.90 22.14 0.80
C ALA A 120 -3.95 23.00 1.50
N ALA A 121 -5.22 22.60 1.48
CA ALA A 121 -6.30 23.29 2.18
C ALA A 121 -6.11 23.24 3.71
N HIS A 122 -5.77 22.06 4.25
CA HIS A 122 -5.50 21.89 5.69
C HIS A 122 -4.35 22.76 6.18
N MET A 123 -3.22 22.78 5.45
CA MET A 123 -2.03 23.54 5.78
C MET A 123 -2.29 25.06 5.74
N ARG A 124 -2.89 25.57 4.65
CA ARG A 124 -3.23 27.01 4.54
C ARG A 124 -4.17 27.48 5.66
N ALA A 125 -5.18 26.67 5.98
CA ALA A 125 -6.13 27.00 7.04
C ALA A 125 -5.48 27.13 8.44
N ARG A 126 -4.23 26.66 8.59
CA ARG A 126 -3.46 26.67 9.84
C ARG A 126 -2.16 27.47 9.75
N GLY A 127 -1.99 28.23 8.66
CA GLY A 127 -0.88 29.18 8.51
C GLY A 127 0.42 28.59 7.95
N ASP A 128 0.43 27.32 7.51
CA ASP A 128 1.57 26.76 6.79
C ASP A 128 1.45 26.99 5.28
N ASP A 129 2.57 27.26 4.62
CA ASP A 129 2.66 27.30 3.16
C ASP A 129 2.81 25.87 2.61
N PRO A 130 1.84 25.35 1.83
CA PRO A 130 1.93 24.01 1.29
C PRO A 130 2.90 23.87 0.11
N SER A 131 3.36 24.94 -0.51
CA SER A 131 4.10 24.89 -1.78
C SER A 131 5.41 24.09 -1.72
N ARG A 132 5.97 23.92 -0.52
CA ARG A 132 7.18 23.12 -0.27
C ARG A 132 6.89 21.68 0.16
N PHE A 133 5.63 21.31 0.29
CA PHE A 133 5.20 19.96 0.67
C PHE A 133 4.38 19.32 -0.45
N VAL A 134 3.31 19.98 -0.89
CA VAL A 134 2.49 19.57 -2.03
C VAL A 134 3.10 20.17 -3.28
N VAL A 135 3.89 19.39 -4.00
CA VAL A 135 4.63 19.87 -5.18
C VAL A 135 3.97 19.29 -6.43
N ASP A 136 3.29 20.14 -7.19
CA ASP A 136 2.62 19.76 -8.44
C ASP A 136 3.63 19.18 -9.44
N GLY A 137 3.26 18.08 -10.08
CA GLY A 137 4.09 17.36 -11.05
C GLY A 137 5.20 16.51 -10.43
N ALA A 138 5.39 16.56 -9.11
CA ALA A 138 6.31 15.69 -8.40
C ALA A 138 5.57 14.55 -7.69
N ASP A 139 6.23 13.44 -7.52
CA ASP A 139 5.78 12.31 -6.70
C ASP A 139 6.03 12.59 -5.20
N TRP A 140 5.35 13.63 -4.68
CA TRP A 140 5.56 14.12 -3.31
C TRP A 140 4.93 13.23 -2.25
N PHE A 141 3.86 12.51 -2.61
CA PHE A 141 3.10 11.68 -1.70
C PHE A 141 3.46 10.20 -1.84
N HIS A 142 3.55 9.71 -3.07
CA HIS A 142 3.78 8.32 -3.43
C HIS A 142 2.82 7.38 -2.69
N MET A 143 1.54 7.48 -3.03
CA MET A 143 0.51 6.60 -2.49
C MET A 143 0.77 5.16 -2.97
N ASN A 144 0.80 4.22 -2.06
CA ASN A 144 1.13 2.83 -2.38
C ASN A 144 0.26 1.79 -1.68
N SER A 145 -0.72 2.22 -0.91
CA SER A 145 -1.80 1.38 -0.36
C SER A 145 -2.90 2.26 0.22
N ALA A 146 -4.15 1.89 -0.01
CA ALA A 146 -5.32 2.55 0.57
C ALA A 146 -6.40 1.53 0.92
N ILE A 147 -7.01 1.65 2.10
CA ILE A 147 -8.08 0.78 2.56
C ILE A 147 -9.26 1.58 3.14
N TYR A 148 -10.47 1.07 2.95
CA TYR A 148 -11.66 1.57 3.62
C TYR A 148 -11.84 0.90 4.98
N HIS A 149 -11.94 1.69 6.04
CA HIS A 149 -12.15 1.23 7.41
C HIS A 149 -13.61 1.46 7.81
N ALA A 150 -14.41 0.41 7.65
CA ALA A 150 -15.86 0.46 7.85
C ALA A 150 -16.29 0.83 9.29
N PRO A 151 -15.61 0.40 10.38
CA PRO A 151 -16.04 0.67 11.74
C PRO A 151 -16.26 2.14 12.08
N ASP A 152 -15.52 3.05 11.46
CA ASP A 152 -15.64 4.49 11.72
C ASP A 152 -15.72 5.33 10.44
N ASN A 153 -16.05 4.69 9.30
CA ASN A 153 -16.24 5.33 8.01
C ASN A 153 -15.06 6.22 7.62
N SER A 154 -13.88 5.62 7.54
CA SER A 154 -12.64 6.33 7.24
C SER A 154 -11.81 5.61 6.16
N LEU A 155 -10.80 6.31 5.67
CA LEU A 155 -9.75 5.78 4.81
C LEU A 155 -8.43 5.75 5.56
N LEU A 156 -7.67 4.67 5.42
CA LEU A 156 -6.27 4.61 5.80
C LEU A 156 -5.45 4.56 4.52
N ILE A 157 -4.52 5.48 4.36
CA ILE A 157 -3.73 5.65 3.14
C ILE A 157 -2.24 5.70 3.51
N SER A 158 -1.43 4.93 2.81
CA SER A 158 0.02 4.94 2.95
C SER A 158 0.66 5.86 1.93
N SER A 159 1.48 6.78 2.43
CA SER A 159 2.44 7.55 1.66
C SER A 159 3.83 7.00 1.94
N ARG A 160 4.48 6.36 0.96
CA ARG A 160 5.87 5.90 1.12
C ARG A 160 6.81 7.05 1.51
N GLU A 161 6.59 8.22 0.93
CA GLU A 161 7.43 9.39 1.17
C GLU A 161 7.26 9.98 2.56
N ASN A 162 6.06 9.87 3.17
CA ASN A 162 5.74 10.64 4.36
C ASN A 162 5.29 9.79 5.55
N PHE A 163 4.06 9.24 5.53
CA PHE A 163 3.35 8.70 6.68
C PHE A 163 2.21 7.76 6.27
N VAL A 164 1.55 7.16 7.23
CA VAL A 164 0.17 6.67 7.11
C VAL A 164 -0.76 7.80 7.53
N VAL A 165 -1.78 8.11 6.74
CA VAL A 165 -2.83 9.09 7.05
C VAL A 165 -4.17 8.41 7.20
N LYS A 166 -4.97 8.88 8.17
CA LYS A 166 -6.38 8.55 8.27
C LYS A 166 -7.22 9.74 7.86
N LEU A 167 -8.12 9.53 6.90
CA LEU A 167 -9.09 10.52 6.44
C LEU A 167 -10.51 10.12 6.83
N ASP A 168 -11.33 11.10 7.10
CA ASP A 168 -12.79 10.90 7.11
C ASP A 168 -13.26 10.61 5.67
N TYR A 169 -14.01 9.52 5.48
CA TYR A 169 -14.46 9.10 4.17
C TYR A 169 -15.35 10.13 3.49
N ASP A 170 -16.30 10.75 4.24
CA ASP A 170 -17.29 11.64 3.63
C ASP A 170 -16.73 13.02 3.31
N THR A 171 -15.95 13.58 4.21
CA THR A 171 -15.45 14.96 4.15
C THR A 171 -14.03 15.10 3.62
N GLY A 172 -13.23 14.02 3.64
CA GLY A 172 -11.79 14.06 3.36
C GLY A 172 -10.96 14.74 4.45
N ALA A 173 -11.55 15.07 5.60
CA ALA A 173 -10.82 15.71 6.70
C ALA A 173 -9.74 14.76 7.25
N ILE A 174 -8.53 15.30 7.47
CA ILE A 174 -7.42 14.53 8.04
C ILE A 174 -7.70 14.33 9.53
N ARG A 175 -7.77 13.06 9.98
CA ARG A 175 -7.98 12.72 11.38
C ARG A 175 -6.65 12.61 12.14
N TRP A 176 -5.66 11.91 11.57
CA TRP A 176 -4.32 11.78 12.14
C TRP A 176 -3.28 11.38 11.09
N LEU A 177 -2.00 11.55 11.45
CA LEU A 177 -0.82 11.15 10.69
C LEU A 177 0.07 10.25 11.57
N PHE A 178 0.66 9.20 10.99
CA PHE A 178 1.56 8.30 11.70
C PHE A 178 2.77 7.92 10.85
N GLY A 179 3.96 8.30 11.28
CA GLY A 179 5.20 8.05 10.53
C GLY A 179 6.44 8.54 11.26
N ASP A 180 7.56 8.53 10.56
CA ASP A 180 8.84 9.01 11.09
C ASP A 180 8.83 10.52 11.27
N THR A 181 8.99 10.97 12.52
CA THR A 181 8.99 12.38 12.93
C THR A 181 10.29 13.12 12.58
N SER A 182 11.28 12.46 12.03
CA SER A 182 12.48 13.12 11.49
C SER A 182 12.34 13.51 10.01
N LYS A 183 11.21 13.21 9.37
CA LYS A 183 10.90 13.57 7.99
C LYS A 183 10.41 15.02 7.84
N HIS A 184 10.46 15.51 6.61
CA HIS A 184 10.08 16.87 6.20
C HIS A 184 8.70 17.31 6.72
N TRP A 185 7.68 16.44 6.59
CA TRP A 185 6.31 16.71 7.00
C TRP A 185 6.18 17.11 8.48
N TYR A 186 6.97 16.48 9.35
CA TYR A 186 6.91 16.73 10.78
C TYR A 186 7.83 17.88 11.20
N VAL A 187 9.04 17.93 10.62
CA VAL A 187 10.07 18.91 11.03
C VAL A 187 9.65 20.33 10.62
N ASN A 188 9.10 20.49 9.43
CA ASN A 188 8.93 21.82 8.81
C ASN A 188 7.49 22.36 8.81
N PHE A 189 6.46 21.55 9.15
CA PHE A 189 5.06 21.98 9.08
C PHE A 189 4.32 21.73 10.39
N LEU A 190 3.98 22.82 11.09
CA LEU A 190 3.32 22.78 12.39
C LEU A 190 1.89 22.22 12.27
N SER A 191 1.19 22.53 11.20
CA SER A 191 -0.16 22.02 10.93
C SER A 191 -0.21 20.50 10.80
N LEU A 192 0.79 19.90 10.17
CA LEU A 192 0.90 18.45 10.01
C LEU A 192 1.41 17.78 11.29
N ARG A 193 2.39 18.39 11.96
CA ARG A 193 2.90 17.92 13.25
C ARG A 193 1.78 17.81 14.29
N ALA A 194 0.85 18.76 14.31
CA ALA A 194 -0.27 18.77 15.24
C ALA A 194 -1.23 17.58 15.10
N LEU A 195 -1.20 16.89 13.95
CA LEU A 195 -1.99 15.68 13.67
C LEU A 195 -1.22 14.38 13.94
N ALA A 196 0.05 14.47 14.31
CA ALA A 196 0.91 13.30 14.46
C ALA A 196 0.52 12.46 15.69
N LEU A 197 0.31 11.18 15.48
CA LEU A 197 0.27 10.22 16.58
C LEU A 197 1.65 10.09 17.20
N ARG A 198 1.71 10.09 18.52
CA ARG A 198 2.96 9.88 19.27
C ARG A 198 3.21 8.38 19.41
N LEU A 199 4.31 7.90 18.86
CA LEU A 199 4.78 6.54 19.10
C LEU A 199 5.25 6.40 20.55
N VAL A 200 4.66 5.49 21.30
CA VAL A 200 4.99 5.25 22.72
C VAL A 200 5.93 4.07 22.91
N GLU A 201 5.93 3.12 21.96
CA GLU A 201 6.79 1.94 21.99
C GLU A 201 7.02 1.40 20.58
N GLY A 202 8.20 0.86 20.30
CA GLY A 202 8.57 0.24 19.03
C GLY A 202 9.19 1.19 18.02
N LYS A 203 9.01 0.91 16.74
CA LYS A 203 9.60 1.62 15.60
C LYS A 203 8.53 2.28 14.76
N ALA A 204 8.73 3.54 14.37
CA ALA A 204 7.81 4.23 13.45
C ALA A 204 7.82 3.58 12.05
N PRO A 205 6.72 3.66 11.28
CA PRO A 205 6.73 3.30 9.86
C PRO A 205 7.67 4.21 9.07
N ILE A 206 8.47 3.62 8.18
CA ILE A 206 9.36 4.34 7.26
C ILE A 206 9.32 3.66 5.90
N GLY A 207 8.92 4.40 4.86
CA GLY A 207 8.85 3.89 3.50
C GLY A 207 7.88 2.71 3.35
N GLN A 208 6.88 2.63 4.20
CA GLN A 208 5.97 1.48 4.38
C GLN A 208 5.13 1.20 3.13
N HIS A 209 4.72 -0.08 3.00
CA HIS A 209 3.81 -0.57 1.97
C HIS A 209 2.71 -1.43 2.59
N SER A 210 1.65 -1.68 1.82
CA SER A 210 0.62 -2.69 2.07
C SER A 210 -0.06 -2.53 3.43
N LEU A 211 -1.04 -1.63 3.50
CA LEU A 211 -1.87 -1.47 4.69
C LEU A 211 -2.93 -2.56 4.79
N SER A 212 -3.17 -3.02 5.99
CA SER A 212 -4.38 -3.76 6.35
C SER A 212 -4.75 -3.51 7.81
N VAL A 213 -5.95 -3.91 8.19
CA VAL A 213 -6.40 -3.89 9.59
C VAL A 213 -6.71 -5.32 9.99
N THR A 214 -6.11 -5.75 11.09
CA THR A 214 -6.34 -7.08 11.65
C THR A 214 -7.76 -7.22 12.21
N PRO A 215 -8.30 -8.43 12.39
CA PRO A 215 -9.65 -8.62 12.92
C PRO A 215 -9.88 -7.97 14.30
N ASP A 216 -8.83 -7.77 15.09
CA ASP A 216 -8.87 -7.07 16.38
C ASP A 216 -8.63 -5.55 16.27
N GLY A 217 -8.66 -5.00 15.05
CA GLY A 217 -8.65 -3.55 14.78
C GLY A 217 -7.26 -2.89 14.79
N GLN A 218 -6.18 -3.66 14.69
CA GLN A 218 -4.82 -3.11 14.69
C GLN A 218 -4.33 -2.85 13.27
N LEU A 219 -3.57 -1.78 13.08
CA LEU A 219 -2.94 -1.45 11.80
C LEU A 219 -1.76 -2.39 11.54
N LEU A 220 -1.79 -3.08 10.41
CA LEU A 220 -0.73 -3.97 9.93
C LEU A 220 -0.13 -3.38 8.65
N LEU A 221 1.20 -3.34 8.56
CA LEU A 221 1.92 -2.83 7.38
C LEU A 221 3.31 -3.47 7.26
N PHE A 222 3.88 -3.42 6.06
CA PHE A 222 5.27 -3.78 5.84
C PHE A 222 6.15 -2.52 5.97
N ASN A 223 7.04 -2.50 6.96
CA ASN A 223 7.91 -1.38 7.27
C ASN A 223 9.25 -1.57 6.53
N ASN A 224 9.41 -0.94 5.37
CA ASN A 224 10.59 -1.11 4.52
C ASN A 224 11.86 -0.53 5.11
N GLY A 225 11.74 0.53 5.90
CA GLY A 225 12.88 1.15 6.57
C GLY A 225 13.68 2.14 5.71
N LEU A 226 13.24 2.43 4.49
CA LEU A 226 13.91 3.40 3.60
C LEU A 226 13.33 4.81 3.80
N GLY A 227 14.19 5.79 4.06
CA GLY A 227 13.81 7.19 4.12
C GLY A 227 13.26 7.72 2.78
N SER A 228 12.72 8.93 2.79
CA SER A 228 12.09 9.54 1.61
C SER A 228 13.06 9.69 0.43
N LEU A 229 12.57 9.48 -0.79
CA LEU A 229 13.37 9.52 -2.02
C LEU A 229 13.14 10.81 -2.83
N THR A 230 11.90 11.32 -2.83
CA THR A 230 11.43 12.39 -3.73
C THR A 230 11.18 13.72 -3.02
N GLN A 231 11.68 13.89 -1.80
CA GLN A 231 11.54 15.16 -1.07
C GLN A 231 12.31 16.32 -1.76
N PRO A 232 11.84 17.56 -1.62
CA PRO A 232 12.55 18.73 -2.14
C PRO A 232 14.01 18.78 -1.73
N PRO A 233 14.92 19.36 -2.51
CA PRO A 233 16.32 19.49 -2.16
C PRO A 233 16.51 20.16 -0.80
N GLY A 234 17.34 19.54 0.07
CA GLY A 234 17.60 20.01 1.42
C GLY A 234 16.52 19.70 2.45
N ALA A 235 15.40 19.11 2.07
CA ALA A 235 14.39 18.68 3.02
C ALA A 235 14.82 17.40 3.79
N PRO A 236 14.46 17.28 5.08
CA PRO A 236 14.77 16.09 5.87
C PRO A 236 14.09 14.83 5.28
N ARG A 237 14.90 13.85 4.90
CA ARG A 237 14.42 12.57 4.32
C ARG A 237 13.99 11.56 5.38
N GLY A 238 14.22 11.84 6.66
CA GLY A 238 13.97 10.89 7.73
C GLY A 238 15.06 9.84 7.89
N ALA A 239 14.82 8.89 8.77
CA ALA A 239 15.74 7.80 9.02
C ALA A 239 15.74 6.77 7.88
N THR A 240 16.87 6.08 7.72
CA THR A 240 16.98 4.88 6.89
C THR A 240 17.55 3.77 7.76
N ARG A 241 16.90 2.60 7.70
CA ARG A 241 17.32 1.38 8.40
C ARG A 241 18.00 0.43 7.42
N SER A 242 18.80 -0.48 7.95
CA SER A 242 19.41 -1.57 7.18
C SER A 242 18.58 -2.86 7.20
N PHE A 243 17.30 -2.78 7.57
CA PHE A 243 16.39 -3.91 7.68
C PHE A 243 14.94 -3.49 7.42
N SER A 244 14.14 -4.44 7.00
CA SER A 244 12.68 -4.31 6.83
C SER A 244 11.98 -5.31 7.74
N THR A 245 10.79 -4.96 8.22
CA THR A 245 9.99 -5.84 9.08
C THR A 245 8.49 -5.69 8.80
N PRO A 246 7.70 -6.78 8.84
CA PRO A 246 6.28 -6.64 9.08
C PRO A 246 6.05 -6.05 10.47
N SER A 247 5.11 -5.13 10.59
CA SER A 247 4.84 -4.43 11.86
C SER A 247 3.35 -4.26 12.07
N ARG A 248 2.89 -4.48 13.31
CA ARG A 248 1.51 -4.31 13.74
C ARG A 248 1.44 -3.27 14.85
N TYR A 249 0.50 -2.33 14.72
CA TYR A 249 0.36 -1.20 15.63
C TYR A 249 -1.04 -1.12 16.23
N ALA A 250 -1.10 -0.99 17.56
CA ALA A 250 -2.29 -0.55 18.25
C ALA A 250 -2.35 0.98 18.21
N ILE A 251 -3.45 1.53 17.70
CA ILE A 251 -3.70 2.96 17.61
C ILE A 251 -4.73 3.36 18.66
N ASP A 252 -4.41 4.31 19.51
CA ASP A 252 -5.34 4.97 20.41
C ASP A 252 -5.57 6.41 19.92
N GLU A 253 -6.62 6.59 19.12
CA GLU A 253 -6.96 7.89 18.54
C GLU A 253 -7.35 8.91 19.60
N LYS A 254 -7.96 8.48 20.71
CA LYS A 254 -8.37 9.37 21.81
C LYS A 254 -7.16 9.90 22.57
N ALA A 255 -6.16 9.06 22.79
CA ALA A 255 -4.91 9.46 23.44
C ALA A 255 -3.90 10.08 22.46
N GLY A 256 -4.14 10.00 21.14
CA GLY A 256 -3.22 10.43 20.09
C GLY A 256 -1.92 9.62 20.09
N THR A 257 -2.00 8.29 20.32
CA THR A 257 -0.80 7.45 20.45
C THR A 257 -0.86 6.21 19.55
N ALA A 258 0.33 5.72 19.20
CA ALA A 258 0.55 4.46 18.52
C ALA A 258 1.57 3.62 19.29
N ARG A 259 1.42 2.30 19.28
CA ARG A 259 2.37 1.33 19.85
C ARG A 259 2.59 0.20 18.87
N GLU A 260 3.84 -0.16 18.58
CA GLU A 260 4.15 -1.39 17.85
C GLU A 260 3.92 -2.58 18.81
N VAL A 261 2.93 -3.41 18.50
CA VAL A 261 2.52 -4.53 19.37
C VAL A 261 3.05 -5.87 18.88
N TRP A 262 3.48 -5.92 17.64
CA TRP A 262 4.14 -7.08 17.06
C TRP A 262 5.01 -6.65 15.88
N THR A 263 6.17 -7.30 15.79
CA THR A 263 7.04 -7.29 14.63
C THR A 263 7.72 -8.64 14.51
N TRP A 264 8.00 -9.08 13.31
CA TRP A 264 8.78 -10.29 13.11
C TRP A 264 10.17 -9.94 12.60
N GLU A 265 11.17 -10.46 13.30
CA GLU A 265 12.58 -10.30 12.95
C GLU A 265 13.15 -11.68 12.65
N ALA A 266 13.66 -11.82 11.45
CA ALA A 266 14.27 -13.06 11.00
C ALA A 266 15.68 -13.25 11.57
N ASP A 267 16.09 -14.49 11.72
CA ASP A 267 17.42 -14.92 12.19
C ASP A 267 18.12 -15.86 11.19
N GLY A 268 19.36 -16.23 11.49
CA GLY A 268 20.15 -17.17 10.70
C GLY A 268 20.27 -16.78 9.22
N ASP A 269 19.99 -17.70 8.31
CA ASP A 269 20.01 -17.49 6.85
C ASP A 269 18.97 -16.48 6.37
N ARG A 270 18.00 -16.15 7.24
CA ARG A 270 16.99 -15.11 7.05
C ARG A 270 17.37 -13.82 7.77
N SER A 271 18.66 -13.59 8.01
CA SER A 271 19.13 -12.40 8.74
C SER A 271 18.49 -11.12 8.19
N ARG A 272 18.33 -10.12 9.04
CA ARG A 272 17.78 -8.80 8.66
C ARG A 272 18.43 -8.23 7.40
N ALA A 273 19.75 -8.39 7.22
CA ALA A 273 20.47 -7.90 6.06
C ALA A 273 20.08 -8.67 4.79
N ARG A 274 19.81 -9.97 4.86
CA ARG A 274 19.38 -10.79 3.71
C ARG A 274 17.93 -10.56 3.33
N LEU A 275 17.06 -10.28 4.28
CA LEU A 275 15.66 -9.98 4.05
C LEU A 275 15.38 -8.49 3.87
N TYR A 276 16.41 -7.62 3.89
CA TYR A 276 16.18 -6.20 3.66
C TYR A 276 15.53 -5.98 2.27
N SER A 277 14.34 -5.40 2.30
CA SER A 277 13.52 -5.10 1.13
C SER A 277 13.06 -3.66 1.24
N ASP A 278 13.83 -2.76 0.68
CA ASP A 278 13.70 -1.31 0.85
C ASP A 278 12.50 -0.70 0.12
N ILE A 279 11.92 -1.43 -0.83
CA ILE A 279 10.74 -1.03 -1.60
C ILE A 279 9.75 -2.19 -1.74
N CYS A 280 8.53 -1.91 -2.19
CA CYS A 280 7.46 -2.89 -2.38
C CYS A 280 7.22 -3.72 -1.11
N SER A 281 6.86 -5.00 -1.26
CA SER A 281 6.68 -5.92 -0.14
C SER A 281 5.33 -5.80 0.56
N SER A 282 4.95 -6.85 1.29
CA SER A 282 3.66 -6.86 1.94
C SER A 282 3.63 -7.76 3.17
N VAL A 283 2.65 -7.49 4.04
CA VAL A 283 2.24 -8.41 5.09
C VAL A 283 0.73 -8.39 5.22
N TYR A 284 0.13 -9.58 5.28
CA TYR A 284 -1.30 -9.74 5.51
C TYR A 284 -1.54 -10.86 6.53
N GLU A 285 -2.52 -10.66 7.40
CA GLU A 285 -3.01 -11.71 8.28
C GLU A 285 -4.02 -12.56 7.51
N GLY A 286 -3.76 -13.86 7.37
CA GLY A 286 -4.66 -14.81 6.71
C GLY A 286 -5.71 -15.36 7.65
N THR A 287 -5.27 -16.04 8.70
CA THR A 287 -6.08 -16.43 9.85
C THR A 287 -5.49 -15.79 11.10
N PRO A 288 -6.28 -15.54 12.16
CA PRO A 288 -5.77 -14.84 13.34
C PRO A 288 -4.43 -15.37 13.82
N GLY A 289 -3.44 -14.48 13.91
CA GLY A 289 -2.08 -14.80 14.33
C GLY A 289 -1.20 -15.50 13.30
N ASN A 290 -1.64 -15.64 12.03
CA ASN A 290 -0.84 -16.23 10.96
C ASN A 290 -0.69 -15.24 9.81
N TYR A 291 0.54 -14.92 9.46
CA TYR A 291 0.88 -13.88 8.51
C TYR A 291 1.53 -14.46 7.26
N LEU A 292 1.14 -13.92 6.11
CA LEU A 292 1.87 -14.05 4.86
C LEU A 292 2.72 -12.79 4.68
N VAL A 293 4.04 -12.97 4.66
CA VAL A 293 5.00 -11.87 4.47
C VAL A 293 5.71 -12.04 3.13
N ALA A 294 5.67 -11.01 2.29
CA ALA A 294 6.43 -10.95 1.06
C ALA A 294 7.55 -9.92 1.18
N TYR A 295 8.79 -10.36 1.00
CA TYR A 295 9.97 -9.51 0.81
C TYR A 295 10.26 -9.47 -0.68
N SER A 296 9.93 -8.38 -1.35
CA SER A 296 9.93 -8.31 -2.81
C SER A 296 11.33 -8.22 -3.42
N VAL A 297 12.28 -7.65 -2.69
CA VAL A 297 13.65 -7.37 -3.18
C VAL A 297 14.73 -7.75 -2.16
N ALA A 298 14.56 -8.88 -1.50
CA ALA A 298 15.54 -9.44 -0.55
C ALA A 298 16.89 -9.78 -1.21
N ASN A 299 17.89 -10.09 -0.38
CA ASN A 299 19.22 -10.53 -0.76
C ASN A 299 19.87 -9.59 -1.82
N ALA A 300 20.02 -8.32 -1.45
CA ALA A 300 20.54 -7.27 -2.33
C ALA A 300 19.78 -7.17 -3.68
N ARG A 301 18.47 -7.24 -3.61
CA ARG A 301 17.51 -7.14 -4.73
C ARG A 301 17.61 -8.27 -5.77
N THR A 302 18.07 -9.45 -5.37
CA THR A 302 18.18 -10.62 -6.27
C THR A 302 17.12 -11.68 -6.02
N SER A 303 16.36 -11.59 -4.92
CA SER A 303 15.41 -12.62 -4.51
C SER A 303 14.14 -12.01 -3.93
N ALA A 304 12.99 -12.46 -4.40
CA ALA A 304 11.73 -12.30 -3.68
C ALA A 304 11.53 -13.49 -2.73
N ARG A 305 11.00 -13.23 -1.53
CA ARG A 305 10.72 -14.27 -0.52
C ARG A 305 9.26 -14.20 -0.10
N LEU A 306 8.60 -15.35 -0.07
CA LEU A 306 7.26 -15.51 0.49
C LEU A 306 7.36 -16.39 1.73
N ILE A 307 6.99 -15.84 2.88
CA ILE A 307 7.16 -16.49 4.17
C ILE A 307 5.83 -16.53 4.90
N GLY A 308 5.39 -17.73 5.28
CA GLY A 308 4.29 -17.91 6.22
C GLY A 308 4.84 -17.98 7.64
N VAL A 309 4.38 -17.11 8.54
CA VAL A 309 4.88 -17.03 9.92
C VAL A 309 3.74 -16.79 10.91
N ASP A 310 3.81 -17.41 12.09
CA ASP A 310 2.85 -17.13 13.17
C ASP A 310 3.34 -16.02 14.12
N THR A 311 2.50 -15.62 15.07
CA THR A 311 2.81 -14.60 16.09
C THR A 311 4.02 -14.94 16.97
N HIS A 312 4.39 -16.22 17.06
CA HIS A 312 5.53 -16.69 17.83
C HIS A 312 6.81 -16.81 17.00
N GLY A 313 6.74 -16.44 15.70
CA GLY A 313 7.86 -16.50 14.78
C GLY A 313 8.08 -17.88 14.15
N LYS A 314 7.18 -18.85 14.37
CA LYS A 314 7.28 -20.16 13.75
C LYS A 314 6.94 -20.06 12.26
N ILE A 315 7.87 -20.51 11.43
CA ILE A 315 7.75 -20.50 9.97
C ILE A 315 7.01 -21.76 9.52
N ALA A 316 5.96 -21.55 8.73
CA ALA A 316 5.18 -22.60 8.09
C ALA A 316 5.75 -22.96 6.71
N PHE A 317 6.17 -21.95 5.95
CA PHE A 317 6.82 -22.11 4.63
C PHE A 317 7.72 -20.90 4.35
N ASP A 318 8.66 -21.08 3.44
CA ASP A 318 9.60 -20.04 3.02
C ASP A 318 10.06 -20.30 1.59
N PHE A 319 9.50 -19.57 0.63
CA PHE A 319 9.79 -19.70 -0.79
C PHE A 319 10.65 -18.56 -1.29
N ALA A 320 11.63 -18.88 -2.12
CA ALA A 320 12.53 -17.91 -2.73
C ALA A 320 12.40 -17.98 -4.26
N TYR A 321 12.22 -16.82 -4.87
CA TYR A 321 12.12 -16.67 -6.31
C TYR A 321 13.15 -15.64 -6.80
N PRO A 322 13.80 -15.83 -7.96
CA PRO A 322 14.62 -14.79 -8.56
C PRO A 322 13.79 -13.54 -8.84
N THR A 323 14.35 -12.37 -8.62
CA THR A 323 13.72 -11.09 -8.96
C THR A 323 14.76 -10.09 -9.43
N ASN A 324 14.31 -9.07 -10.12
CA ASN A 324 15.14 -7.98 -10.59
C ASN A 324 14.85 -6.67 -9.85
N VAL A 325 13.61 -6.33 -9.68
CA VAL A 325 13.11 -5.21 -8.87
C VAL A 325 11.94 -5.76 -8.11
N CYS A 326 10.72 -5.26 -8.31
CA CYS A 326 9.51 -5.86 -7.73
C CYS A 326 8.75 -6.76 -8.72
N ASP A 327 9.42 -7.20 -9.77
CA ASP A 327 8.81 -7.81 -10.95
C ASP A 327 8.17 -9.18 -10.65
N THR A 328 8.81 -9.97 -9.80
CA THR A 328 8.33 -11.32 -9.48
C THR A 328 7.22 -11.29 -8.42
N VAL A 329 7.42 -10.52 -7.37
CA VAL A 329 6.44 -10.34 -6.29
C VAL A 329 6.42 -8.88 -5.89
N PHE A 330 5.36 -8.17 -6.22
CA PHE A 330 5.11 -6.82 -5.70
C PHE A 330 4.40 -6.89 -4.35
N ILE A 331 3.28 -7.60 -4.30
CA ILE A 331 2.46 -7.88 -3.12
C ILE A 331 2.04 -9.35 -3.17
N ALA A 332 1.92 -10.01 -2.02
CA ALA A 332 1.29 -11.31 -1.89
C ALA A 332 0.18 -11.24 -0.83
N GLN A 333 -1.02 -11.68 -1.19
CA GLN A 333 -2.21 -11.66 -0.32
C GLN A 333 -2.71 -13.09 -0.08
N PRO A 334 -3.20 -13.41 1.13
CA PRO A 334 -3.95 -14.63 1.36
C PRO A 334 -5.18 -14.68 0.43
N LEU A 335 -5.45 -15.85 -0.12
CA LEU A 335 -6.62 -16.12 -0.94
C LEU A 335 -7.24 -17.41 -0.44
N ALA A 336 -8.49 -17.35 0.00
CA ALA A 336 -9.20 -18.54 0.42
C ALA A 336 -9.60 -19.37 -0.81
N TRP A 337 -9.40 -20.70 -0.74
CA TRP A 337 -9.73 -21.61 -1.84
C TRP A 337 -11.21 -21.51 -2.25
N ASN A 338 -12.09 -21.35 -1.26
CA ASN A 338 -13.54 -21.25 -1.49
C ASN A 338 -13.95 -19.97 -2.24
N ASP A 339 -13.09 -18.94 -2.28
CA ASP A 339 -13.36 -17.71 -3.01
C ASP A 339 -13.11 -17.90 -4.51
N LEU A 340 -12.29 -18.89 -4.89
CA LEU A 340 -12.09 -19.30 -6.27
C LEU A 340 -13.30 -20.09 -6.73
N LYS A 341 -14.21 -19.45 -7.44
CA LYS A 341 -15.36 -20.11 -8.08
C LYS A 341 -14.87 -20.89 -9.29
N LEU A 342 -14.27 -22.06 -9.04
CA LEU A 342 -13.91 -23.01 -10.09
C LEU A 342 -15.20 -23.58 -10.67
N ARG A 343 -15.45 -23.40 -11.96
CA ARG A 343 -16.58 -23.98 -12.68
C ARG A 343 -16.25 -25.39 -13.14
#